data_6e87c54cbc592fb3af5f6010282cff47
#
_entry.id   6e87c54cbc592fb3af5f6010282cff47
#
_cell.length_a   1.000
_cell.length_b   1.000
_cell.length_c   1.000
_cell.angle_alpha   90.00
_cell.angle_beta   90.00
_cell.angle_gamma   90.00
#
_symmetry.space_group_name_H-M   'P 1'
#
loop_
_entity.id
_entity.type
_entity.pdbx_description
1 polymer ?
#
loop_
_entity_poly.entity_id
_entity_poly.type
_entity_poly.pdbx_seq_one_letter_code
_entity_poly.pdbx_strand_id
1 'polypeptide(L)'
;MTELEPAGMGTRLVAWAIDRLVLAGLWLLVGCWGFVAYLSLIRWPPDLINFAALIGLLLLWGIGLHAAYFVVFVGGCGQTPGKMVLGIAVVRRDGAAPGYGRALLRWIGYWASALPLGLGFVPAFFTAERRGLHDWMAGTRVVHWEIAPALTAPSPTPSPPWGERESAEGLNEPTGVS
;
A
#
# COMPACT_ATOMS: atom_id res chain seq x y z
N MET A 1 17.75 -13.51 6.37
CA MET A 1 16.83 -12.37 6.20
C MET A 1 17.13 -11.81 4.82
N THR A 2 16.30 -12.07 3.83
CA THR A 2 16.43 -11.45 2.50
C THR A 2 16.24 -9.95 2.67
N GLU A 3 17.29 -9.18 2.43
CA GLU A 3 17.20 -7.72 2.43
C GLU A 3 16.28 -7.30 1.29
N LEU A 4 15.09 -6.80 1.63
CA LEU A 4 14.13 -6.30 0.65
C LEU A 4 14.72 -5.04 0.01
N GLU A 5 15.03 -5.11 -1.28
CA GLU A 5 15.63 -4.02 -2.03
C GLU A 5 14.68 -2.81 -2.12
N PRO A 6 15.12 -1.59 -1.78
CA PRO A 6 14.26 -0.41 -1.86
C PRO A 6 13.91 -0.08 -3.31
N ALA A 7 12.62 0.10 -3.58
CA ALA A 7 12.13 0.44 -4.91
C ALA A 7 12.68 1.78 -5.40
N GLY A 8 13.06 1.84 -6.68
CA GLY A 8 13.54 3.06 -7.33
C GLY A 8 12.49 4.17 -7.36
N MET A 9 12.93 5.44 -7.43
CA MET A 9 12.01 6.58 -7.53
C MET A 9 11.22 6.56 -8.85
N GLY A 10 11.84 6.16 -9.96
CA GLY A 10 11.17 6.01 -11.25
C GLY A 10 10.00 5.02 -11.19
N THR A 11 10.23 3.84 -10.62
CA THR A 11 9.19 2.81 -10.44
C THR A 11 8.04 3.32 -9.59
N ARG A 12 8.33 4.05 -8.50
CA ARG A 12 7.30 4.66 -7.63
C ARG A 12 6.47 5.72 -8.36
N LEU A 13 7.14 6.52 -9.22
CA LEU A 13 6.46 7.56 -10.02
C LEU A 13 5.54 6.95 -11.07
N VAL A 14 5.96 5.89 -11.76
CA VAL A 14 5.12 5.17 -12.73
C VAL A 14 3.93 4.50 -12.01
N ALA A 15 4.15 3.86 -10.85
CA ALA A 15 3.05 3.31 -10.05
C ALA A 15 2.04 4.39 -9.66
N TRP A 16 2.54 5.54 -9.21
CA TRP A 16 1.70 6.70 -8.87
C TRP A 16 0.90 7.20 -10.08
N ALA A 17 1.51 7.28 -11.26
CA ALA A 17 0.82 7.70 -12.47
C ALA A 17 -0.31 6.75 -12.87
N ILE A 18 -0.08 5.42 -12.78
CA ILE A 18 -1.11 4.40 -13.01
C ILE A 18 -2.27 4.57 -12.01
N ASP A 19 -1.95 4.72 -10.72
CA ASP A 19 -2.97 4.96 -9.69
C ASP A 19 -3.77 6.25 -9.95
N ARG A 20 -3.13 7.32 -10.47
CA ARG A 20 -3.82 8.56 -10.86
C ARG A 20 -4.80 8.32 -12.01
N LEU A 21 -4.43 7.54 -13.02
CA LEU A 21 -5.32 7.19 -14.14
C LEU A 21 -6.55 6.39 -13.67
N VAL A 22 -6.35 5.41 -12.80
CA VAL A 22 -7.44 4.63 -12.20
C VAL A 22 -8.39 5.53 -11.41
N LEU A 23 -7.85 6.38 -10.53
CA LEU A 23 -8.65 7.31 -9.73
C LEU A 23 -9.37 8.35 -10.60
N ALA A 24 -8.71 8.88 -11.63
CA ALA A 24 -9.33 9.81 -12.57
C ALA A 24 -10.50 9.16 -13.31
N GLY A 25 -10.36 7.92 -13.76
CA GLY A 25 -11.45 7.17 -14.38
C GLY A 25 -12.64 6.97 -13.45
N LEU A 26 -12.38 6.56 -12.19
CA LEU A 26 -13.43 6.41 -11.19
C LEU A 26 -14.11 7.76 -10.86
N TRP A 27 -13.32 8.82 -10.75
CA TRP A 27 -13.86 10.16 -10.46
C TRP A 27 -14.71 10.70 -11.60
N LEU A 28 -14.27 10.51 -12.87
CA LEU A 28 -15.04 10.88 -14.05
C LEU A 28 -16.36 10.11 -14.12
N LEU A 29 -16.33 8.79 -13.87
CA LEU A 29 -17.54 7.97 -13.88
C LEU A 29 -18.57 8.50 -12.88
N VAL A 30 -18.17 8.72 -11.63
CA VAL A 30 -19.07 9.23 -10.58
C VAL A 30 -19.47 10.68 -10.84
N GLY A 31 -18.54 11.51 -11.34
CA GLY A 31 -18.79 12.90 -11.71
C GLY A 31 -19.83 13.02 -12.84
N CYS A 32 -19.72 12.21 -13.88
CA CYS A 32 -20.70 12.16 -14.96
C CYS A 32 -22.10 11.75 -14.45
N TRP A 33 -22.18 10.70 -13.63
CA TRP A 33 -23.44 10.29 -13.02
C TRP A 33 -24.03 11.37 -12.11
N GLY A 34 -23.22 11.98 -11.28
CA GLY A 34 -23.63 13.07 -10.39
C GLY A 34 -24.13 14.30 -11.17
N PHE A 35 -23.46 14.63 -12.28
CA PHE A 35 -23.87 15.73 -13.15
C PHE A 35 -25.19 15.44 -13.89
N VAL A 36 -25.37 14.23 -14.41
CA VAL A 36 -26.64 13.81 -15.03
C VAL A 36 -27.78 13.83 -14.00
N ALA A 37 -27.55 13.31 -12.79
CA ALA A 37 -28.53 13.39 -11.72
C ALA A 37 -28.89 14.85 -11.35
N TYR A 38 -27.89 15.72 -11.27
CA TYR A 38 -28.08 17.14 -11.02
C TYR A 38 -28.98 17.77 -12.10
N LEU A 39 -28.70 17.58 -13.39
CA LEU A 39 -29.52 18.10 -14.48
C LEU A 39 -30.96 17.57 -14.46
N SER A 40 -31.17 16.34 -13.95
CA SER A 40 -32.49 15.71 -13.88
C SER A 40 -33.34 16.21 -12.71
N LEU A 41 -32.71 16.66 -11.63
CA LEU A 41 -33.38 17.02 -10.38
C LEU A 41 -33.58 18.55 -10.21
N ILE A 42 -32.81 19.37 -10.90
CA ILE A 42 -32.80 20.82 -10.72
C ILE A 42 -33.57 21.51 -11.85
N ARG A 43 -34.42 22.47 -11.44
CA ARG A 43 -35.12 23.34 -12.39
C ARG A 43 -34.11 24.27 -13.08
N TRP A 44 -34.22 24.34 -14.38
CA TRP A 44 -33.40 25.23 -15.20
C TRP A 44 -33.96 26.69 -15.16
N PRO A 45 -33.13 27.75 -15.05
CA PRO A 45 -31.66 27.73 -14.93
C PRO A 45 -31.20 27.36 -13.53
N PRO A 46 -30.04 26.66 -13.39
CA PRO A 46 -29.49 26.36 -12.08
C PRO A 46 -29.04 27.64 -11.38
N ASP A 47 -29.35 27.77 -10.11
CA ASP A 47 -28.83 28.88 -9.31
C ASP A 47 -27.38 28.62 -8.86
N LEU A 48 -26.66 29.69 -8.52
CA LEU A 48 -25.25 29.60 -8.14
C LEU A 48 -25.04 28.75 -6.90
N ILE A 49 -25.99 28.73 -5.97
CA ILE A 49 -25.89 28.01 -4.70
C ILE A 49 -25.93 26.51 -4.97
N ASN A 50 -26.89 26.01 -5.76
CA ASN A 50 -27.02 24.60 -6.11
C ASN A 50 -25.83 24.12 -6.93
N PHE A 51 -25.31 24.96 -7.82
CA PHE A 51 -24.10 24.62 -8.58
C PHE A 51 -22.85 24.53 -7.68
N ALA A 52 -22.66 25.51 -6.77
CA ALA A 52 -21.56 25.48 -5.80
C ALA A 52 -21.66 24.27 -4.86
N ALA A 53 -22.89 23.92 -4.42
CA ALA A 53 -23.12 22.74 -3.60
C ALA A 53 -22.74 21.43 -4.33
N LEU A 54 -23.08 21.31 -5.62
CA LEU A 54 -22.65 20.17 -6.44
C LEU A 54 -21.13 20.05 -6.49
N ILE A 55 -20.45 21.16 -6.82
CA ILE A 55 -18.98 21.17 -6.88
C ILE A 55 -18.38 20.81 -5.52
N GLY A 56 -18.89 21.37 -4.42
CA GLY A 56 -18.45 21.02 -3.06
C GLY A 56 -18.63 19.53 -2.74
N LEU A 57 -19.76 18.96 -3.11
CA LEU A 57 -20.04 17.53 -2.93
C LEU A 57 -19.10 16.66 -3.76
N LEU A 58 -18.85 17.00 -5.02
CA LEU A 58 -17.93 16.28 -5.89
C LEU A 58 -16.48 16.34 -5.37
N LEU A 59 -16.04 17.49 -4.87
CA LEU A 59 -14.72 17.64 -4.27
C LEU A 59 -14.58 16.78 -3.00
N LEU A 60 -15.58 16.84 -2.11
CA LEU A 60 -15.60 16.04 -0.89
C LEU A 60 -15.58 14.54 -1.22
N TRP A 61 -16.39 14.12 -2.20
CA TRP A 61 -16.40 12.74 -2.70
C TRP A 61 -15.04 12.34 -3.27
N GLY A 62 -14.41 13.19 -4.08
CA GLY A 62 -13.09 12.93 -4.66
C GLY A 62 -12.00 12.75 -3.59
N ILE A 63 -12.02 13.57 -2.54
CA ILE A 63 -11.10 13.43 -1.39
C ILE A 63 -11.37 12.11 -0.66
N GLY A 64 -12.63 11.79 -0.39
CA GLY A 64 -13.03 10.55 0.27
C GLY A 64 -12.67 9.32 -0.53
N LEU A 65 -12.93 9.31 -1.85
CA LEU A 65 -12.55 8.24 -2.76
C LEU A 65 -11.03 8.02 -2.78
N HIS A 66 -10.27 9.11 -2.86
CA HIS A 66 -8.82 9.05 -2.85
C HIS A 66 -8.27 8.50 -1.52
N ALA A 67 -8.82 8.96 -0.39
CA ALA A 67 -8.44 8.45 0.93
C ALA A 67 -8.79 6.96 1.06
N ALA A 68 -10.02 6.58 0.72
CA ALA A 68 -10.47 5.18 0.79
C ALA A 68 -9.62 4.27 -0.09
N TYR A 69 -9.37 4.66 -1.33
CA TYR A 69 -8.51 3.91 -2.25
C TYR A 69 -7.13 3.63 -1.63
N PHE A 70 -6.44 4.67 -1.16
CA PHE A 70 -5.11 4.48 -0.58
C PHE A 70 -5.14 3.71 0.74
N VAL A 71 -6.06 4.04 1.63
CA VAL A 71 -6.12 3.41 2.95
C VAL A 71 -6.49 1.94 2.84
N VAL A 72 -7.46 1.59 2.00
CA VAL A 72 -7.90 0.19 1.83
C VAL A 72 -6.81 -0.65 1.17
N PHE A 73 -6.27 -0.21 0.04
CA PHE A 73 -5.26 -0.98 -0.69
C PHE A 73 -3.92 -1.05 0.04
N VAL A 74 -3.40 0.07 0.52
CA VAL A 74 -2.11 0.09 1.24
C VAL A 74 -2.25 -0.51 2.64
N GLY A 75 -3.38 -0.27 3.32
CA GLY A 75 -3.61 -0.80 4.66
C GLY A 75 -3.81 -2.31 4.70
N GLY A 76 -4.52 -2.87 3.71
CA GLY A 76 -4.82 -4.29 3.63
C GLY A 76 -3.65 -5.13 3.12
N CYS A 77 -3.12 -4.80 1.95
CA CYS A 77 -2.08 -5.61 1.28
C CYS A 77 -0.75 -4.88 1.05
N GLY A 78 -0.63 -3.62 1.45
CA GLY A 78 0.59 -2.83 1.19
C GLY A 78 0.75 -2.35 -0.26
N GLN A 79 -0.20 -2.66 -1.14
CA GLN A 79 -0.07 -2.40 -2.57
C GLN A 79 -1.32 -1.71 -3.11
N THR A 80 -1.14 -0.72 -3.97
CA THR A 80 -2.19 -0.19 -4.84
C THR A 80 -2.14 -0.90 -6.20
N PRO A 81 -3.20 -0.89 -7.02
CA PRO A 81 -3.18 -1.46 -8.36
C PRO A 81 -1.96 -1.04 -9.20
N GLY A 82 -1.57 0.24 -9.19
CA GLY A 82 -0.37 0.70 -9.88
C GLY A 82 0.92 0.09 -9.33
N LYS A 83 0.99 -0.17 -8.03
CA LYS A 83 2.14 -0.85 -7.39
C LYS A 83 2.15 -2.34 -7.66
N MET A 84 0.98 -2.99 -7.73
CA MET A 84 0.86 -4.41 -8.10
C MET A 84 1.42 -4.66 -9.49
N VAL A 85 1.09 -3.80 -10.46
CA VAL A 85 1.58 -3.90 -11.86
C VAL A 85 3.11 -3.83 -11.92
N LEU A 86 3.75 -3.07 -11.03
CA LEU A 86 5.20 -2.86 -11.03
C LEU A 86 5.95 -3.72 -10.00
N GLY A 87 5.28 -4.66 -9.33
CA GLY A 87 5.91 -5.56 -8.37
C GLY A 87 6.55 -4.81 -7.18
N ILE A 88 5.92 -3.74 -6.69
CA ILE A 88 6.40 -3.00 -5.52
C ILE A 88 5.35 -2.95 -4.42
N ALA A 89 5.78 -2.93 -3.16
CA ALA A 89 4.90 -2.89 -2.01
C ALA A 89 5.38 -1.91 -0.94
N VAL A 90 4.44 -1.41 -0.17
CA VAL A 90 4.69 -0.67 1.07
C VAL A 90 4.71 -1.67 2.21
N VAL A 91 5.80 -1.71 2.93
CA VAL A 91 5.96 -2.60 4.08
C VAL A 91 6.42 -1.82 5.31
N ARG A 92 6.15 -2.39 6.46
CA ARG A 92 6.73 -1.96 7.74
C ARG A 92 8.19 -2.42 7.83
N ARG A 93 8.88 -2.08 8.92
CA ARG A 93 10.26 -2.55 9.17
C ARG A 93 10.36 -4.06 9.32
N ASP A 94 9.30 -4.71 9.82
CA ASP A 94 9.17 -6.16 9.98
C ASP A 94 8.75 -6.90 8.70
N GLY A 95 8.57 -6.19 7.58
CA GLY A 95 8.15 -6.77 6.30
C GLY A 95 6.64 -6.95 6.15
N ALA A 96 5.84 -6.75 7.19
CA ALA A 96 4.40 -6.90 7.13
C ALA A 96 3.71 -5.70 6.44
N ALA A 97 2.45 -5.89 6.01
CA ALA A 97 1.61 -4.79 5.50
C ALA A 97 1.42 -3.69 6.55
N PRO A 98 1.30 -2.42 6.15
CA PRO A 98 1.27 -1.29 7.10
C PRO A 98 0.11 -1.33 8.08
N GLY A 99 -1.05 -1.85 7.68
CA GLY A 99 -2.32 -1.68 8.38
C GLY A 99 -2.97 -0.32 8.09
N TYR A 100 -4.28 -0.24 8.34
CA TYR A 100 -5.10 0.92 7.95
C TYR A 100 -4.68 2.24 8.63
N GLY A 101 -4.31 2.19 9.91
CA GLY A 101 -3.87 3.39 10.64
C GLY A 101 -2.61 4.02 10.05
N ARG A 102 -1.60 3.20 9.72
CA ARG A 102 -0.36 3.68 9.09
C ARG A 102 -0.57 4.11 7.63
N ALA A 103 -1.48 3.43 6.92
CA ALA A 103 -1.87 3.85 5.57
C ALA A 103 -2.55 5.22 5.58
N LEU A 104 -3.41 5.49 6.57
CA LEU A 104 -4.04 6.80 6.76
C LEU A 104 -2.99 7.88 7.12
N LEU A 105 -2.09 7.60 8.07
CA LEU A 105 -0.99 8.53 8.40
C LEU A 105 -0.12 8.82 7.18
N ARG A 106 0.16 7.82 6.36
CA ARG A 106 0.89 7.97 5.12
C ARG A 106 0.14 8.85 4.12
N TRP A 107 -1.17 8.66 3.98
CA TRP A 107 -2.02 9.47 3.12
C TRP A 107 -2.04 10.94 3.56
N ILE A 108 -2.17 11.21 4.85
CA ILE A 108 -2.04 12.57 5.42
C ILE A 108 -0.63 13.12 5.15
N GLY A 109 0.39 12.29 5.32
CA GLY A 109 1.79 12.63 5.06
C GLY A 109 2.07 13.03 3.61
N TYR A 110 1.32 12.52 2.63
CA TYR A 110 1.43 13.01 1.24
C TYR A 110 1.03 14.48 1.12
N TRP A 111 -0.05 14.89 1.78
CA TRP A 111 -0.48 16.29 1.82
C TRP A 111 0.56 17.16 2.53
N ALA A 112 1.06 16.70 3.68
CA ALA A 112 2.13 17.39 4.41
C ALA A 112 3.42 17.48 3.57
N SER A 113 3.72 16.49 2.73
CA SER A 113 4.88 16.50 1.84
C SER A 113 4.69 17.42 0.62
N ALA A 114 3.44 17.59 0.15
CA ALA A 114 3.11 18.39 -1.02
C ALA A 114 2.99 19.88 -0.67
N LEU A 115 2.47 20.23 0.52
CA LEU A 115 2.25 21.61 0.97
C LEU A 115 3.49 22.52 0.83
N PRO A 116 4.71 22.12 1.26
CA PRO A 116 5.91 22.91 1.07
C PRO A 116 6.50 22.68 -0.33
N LEU A 117 5.70 22.87 -1.40
CA LEU A 117 6.14 22.70 -2.81
C LEU A 117 6.77 21.32 -3.11
N GLY A 118 6.38 20.28 -2.39
CA GLY A 118 6.90 18.94 -2.58
C GLY A 118 8.24 18.64 -1.89
N LEU A 119 8.78 19.55 -1.07
CA LEU A 119 10.04 19.36 -0.35
C LEU A 119 10.04 18.12 0.54
N GLY A 120 8.88 17.65 0.98
CA GLY A 120 8.75 16.40 1.76
C GLY A 120 9.10 15.13 0.97
N PHE A 121 9.20 15.20 -0.37
CA PHE A 121 9.66 14.07 -1.20
C PHE A 121 11.18 14.09 -1.43
N VAL A 122 11.84 15.23 -1.22
CA VAL A 122 13.28 15.42 -1.48
C VAL A 122 14.15 14.41 -0.71
N PRO A 123 13.90 14.07 0.58
CA PRO A 123 14.70 13.09 1.30
C PRO A 123 14.75 11.72 0.62
N ALA A 124 13.72 11.32 -0.12
CA ALA A 124 13.68 10.03 -0.81
C ALA A 124 14.71 9.90 -1.95
N PHE A 125 15.27 11.01 -2.43
CA PHE A 125 16.33 10.99 -3.45
C PHE A 125 17.74 10.84 -2.84
N PHE A 126 17.93 11.30 -1.59
CA PHE A 126 19.25 11.40 -0.96
C PHE A 126 19.48 10.35 0.14
N THR A 127 18.43 9.67 0.61
CA THR A 127 18.58 8.64 1.64
C THR A 127 18.79 7.26 1.03
N ALA A 128 19.68 6.45 1.63
CA ALA A 128 19.93 5.07 1.19
C ALA A 128 18.64 4.22 1.19
N GLU A 129 17.75 4.44 2.13
CA GLU A 129 16.45 3.75 2.23
C GLU A 129 15.38 4.33 1.28
N ARG A 130 15.68 5.41 0.55
CA ARG A 130 14.78 6.11 -0.38
C ARG A 130 13.42 6.43 0.23
N ARG A 131 13.41 6.95 1.47
CA ARG A 131 12.20 7.26 2.24
C ARG A 131 11.87 8.75 2.18
N GLY A 132 10.63 9.07 1.77
CA GLY A 132 10.08 10.42 1.88
C GLY A 132 9.55 10.72 3.28
N LEU A 133 9.18 11.98 3.54
CA LEU A 133 8.61 12.42 4.82
C LEU A 133 7.38 11.57 5.21
N HIS A 134 6.49 11.30 4.28
CA HIS A 134 5.31 10.46 4.49
C HIS A 134 5.65 9.02 4.87
N ASP A 135 6.77 8.47 4.39
CA ASP A 135 7.28 7.15 4.76
C ASP A 135 7.81 7.15 6.21
N TRP A 136 8.48 8.24 6.61
CA TRP A 136 8.99 8.40 7.97
C TRP A 136 7.86 8.54 8.98
N MET A 137 6.86 9.39 8.68
CA MET A 137 5.68 9.58 9.53
C MET A 137 4.93 8.28 9.79
N ALA A 138 4.80 7.44 8.76
CA ALA A 138 4.08 6.15 8.86
C ALA A 138 4.95 4.99 9.34
N GLY A 139 6.29 5.16 9.46
CA GLY A 139 7.23 4.08 9.79
C GLY A 139 7.26 2.96 8.75
N THR A 140 7.15 3.33 7.47
CA THR A 140 7.06 2.40 6.33
C THR A 140 8.20 2.62 5.35
N ARG A 141 8.37 1.68 4.42
CA ARG A 141 9.28 1.77 3.28
C ARG A 141 8.63 1.13 2.04
N VAL A 142 9.06 1.52 0.84
CA VAL A 142 8.63 0.89 -0.41
C VAL A 142 9.76 0.01 -0.90
N VAL A 143 9.42 -1.24 -1.17
CA VAL A 143 10.38 -2.27 -1.59
C VAL A 143 9.91 -2.94 -2.86
N HIS A 144 10.84 -3.56 -3.61
CA HIS A 144 10.46 -4.52 -4.62
C HIS A 144 9.85 -5.74 -3.92
N TRP A 145 8.63 -6.05 -4.34
CA TRP A 145 7.90 -7.21 -3.87
C TRP A 145 7.90 -8.22 -5.01
N GLU A 146 8.87 -9.10 -5.03
CA GLU A 146 8.69 -10.32 -5.79
C GLU A 146 7.48 -10.99 -5.19
N ILE A 147 6.51 -11.38 -6.03
CA ILE A 147 5.42 -12.24 -5.60
C ILE A 147 6.12 -13.52 -5.17
N ALA A 148 6.56 -13.49 -3.91
CA ALA A 148 7.27 -14.62 -3.34
C ALA A 148 6.36 -15.83 -3.47
N PRO A 149 6.90 -17.00 -3.74
CA PRO A 149 6.17 -18.26 -3.77
C PRO A 149 5.56 -18.64 -2.41
N ALA A 150 5.31 -17.68 -1.56
CA ALA A 150 4.66 -17.82 -0.25
C ALA A 150 3.23 -18.41 -0.34
N LEU A 151 2.63 -18.41 -1.53
CA LEU A 151 1.38 -19.11 -1.79
C LEU A 151 1.59 -20.56 -2.26
N THR A 152 2.84 -20.97 -2.54
CA THR A 152 3.16 -22.32 -3.03
C THR A 152 4.16 -23.08 -2.15
N ALA A 153 4.79 -22.41 -1.19
CA ALA A 153 5.54 -23.14 -0.18
C ALA A 153 4.56 -23.69 0.87
N PRO A 154 4.45 -25.01 1.03
CA PRO A 154 3.78 -25.56 2.19
C PRO A 154 4.45 -24.95 3.42
N SER A 155 3.66 -24.45 4.37
CA SER A 155 4.16 -23.99 5.66
C SER A 155 5.11 -25.09 6.18
N PRO A 156 6.33 -24.74 6.65
CA PRO A 156 7.18 -25.74 7.26
C PRO A 156 6.35 -26.38 8.37
N THR A 157 6.02 -27.66 8.19
CA THR A 157 5.37 -28.44 9.25
C THR A 157 6.28 -28.31 10.45
N PRO A 158 5.77 -27.83 11.60
CA PRO A 158 6.57 -27.83 12.82
C PRO A 158 7.04 -29.27 13.03
N SER A 159 8.34 -29.48 13.04
CA SER A 159 8.92 -30.77 13.36
C SER A 159 8.31 -31.24 14.68
N PRO A 160 7.76 -32.46 14.73
CA PRO A 160 7.15 -32.95 15.98
C PRO A 160 8.20 -32.92 17.07
N PRO A 161 7.86 -32.50 18.30
CA PRO A 161 8.81 -32.30 19.38
C PRO A 161 9.50 -33.58 19.88
N TRP A 162 9.17 -34.74 19.29
CA TRP A 162 9.77 -36.06 19.59
C TRP A 162 10.76 -36.56 18.54
N GLY A 163 11.00 -35.87 17.43
CA GLY A 163 11.89 -36.34 16.36
C GLY A 163 13.39 -36.38 16.72
N GLU A 164 13.79 -35.76 17.83
CA GLU A 164 15.21 -35.76 18.24
C GLU A 164 15.58 -36.82 19.31
N ARG A 165 14.63 -37.58 19.85
CA ARG A 165 14.93 -38.59 20.87
C ARG A 165 15.25 -39.97 20.31
N GLU A 166 14.81 -40.31 19.12
CA GLU A 166 15.08 -41.64 18.55
C GLU A 166 16.49 -41.81 17.98
N SER A 167 17.18 -40.71 17.68
CA SER A 167 18.56 -40.79 17.16
C SER A 167 19.62 -40.90 18.24
N ALA A 168 19.28 -40.68 19.51
CA ALA A 168 20.24 -40.77 20.62
C ALA A 168 20.22 -42.11 21.38
N GLU A 169 19.15 -42.89 21.21
CA GLU A 169 19.01 -44.17 21.95
C GLU A 169 19.56 -45.40 21.18
N GLY A 170 19.84 -45.23 19.88
CA GLY A 170 20.35 -46.32 19.03
C GLY A 170 21.88 -46.58 19.07
N LEU A 171 22.64 -45.78 19.82
CA LEU A 171 24.12 -45.83 19.82
C LEU A 171 24.75 -46.46 21.10
N ASN A 172 23.96 -47.02 22.00
CA ASN A 172 24.48 -47.55 23.26
C ASN A 172 24.11 -49.02 23.52
N GLU A 173 24.29 -49.90 22.49
CA GLU A 173 24.35 -51.31 22.77
C GLU A 173 25.82 -51.71 22.98
N PRO A 174 26.19 -52.17 24.20
CA PRO A 174 27.52 -52.75 24.40
C PRO A 174 27.59 -54.16 23.79
N THR A 175 28.41 -54.32 22.74
CA THR A 175 28.82 -55.63 22.25
C THR A 175 29.56 -56.37 23.34
N GLY A 176 28.84 -57.16 24.13
CA GLY A 176 29.42 -58.12 25.06
C GLY A 176 29.93 -59.33 24.27
N VAL A 177 31.22 -59.52 24.30
CA VAL A 177 31.92 -60.70 23.82
C VAL A 177 32.03 -61.69 24.96
N SER A 178 31.72 -62.90 24.73
CA SER A 178 32.29 -64.05 25.43
C SER A 178 32.80 -65.08 24.44
#